data_de55f60bebc04652537dd6e98ebd1391
#
_entry.id   de55f60bebc04652537dd6e98ebd1391
#
_cell.length_a   1.000
_cell.length_b   1.000
_cell.length_c   1.000
_cell.angle_alpha   90.00
_cell.angle_beta   90.00
_cell.angle_gamma   90.00
#
_symmetry.space_group_name_H-M   'P 1'
#
loop_
_entity.id
_entity.type
_entity.pdbx_description
1 polymer ?
#
loop_
_entity_poly.entity_id
_entity_poly.type
_entity_poly.pdbx_seq_one_letter_code
_entity_poly.pdbx_strand_id
1 'polypeptide(L)'
;MPGYVSTEVDSDLSFNTEATVEKAKQIINSYEQSGVPKNRILIKIAGTWEGIQAVKKLEAEGISCNCTLIFSLTQAIACAEAGAFLISPFVGRILDWFKSNTQKDYDSSNDPGVESVEKIFNYFKKFNYNTIVMAASFRNKEEIINLAGCDKLTISPTLLEELSQNHDEIKLKLSKENSSSLDIERINVNESSFRWHLNENQMASFKLAEGIRLFNKDLLKLKGLIRGQL
;
A
#
# COMPACT_ATOMS: atom_id res chain seq x y z
N MET A 1 -12.80 9.61 17.09
CA MET A 1 -12.66 8.16 16.87
C MET A 1 -11.20 7.77 17.08
N PRO A 2 -10.86 6.75 17.85
CA PRO A 2 -9.47 6.33 17.96
C PRO A 2 -9.01 5.75 16.62
N GLY A 3 -7.93 6.32 16.04
CA GLY A 3 -7.34 5.84 14.79
C GLY A 3 -6.41 4.64 14.99
N TYR A 4 -5.84 4.14 13.92
CA TYR A 4 -4.76 3.15 13.92
C TYR A 4 -3.40 3.83 13.76
N VAL A 5 -2.35 3.14 14.20
CA VAL A 5 -0.96 3.49 13.91
C VAL A 5 -0.36 2.36 13.07
N SER A 6 0.27 2.70 11.96
CA SER A 6 1.08 1.75 11.17
C SER A 6 2.54 1.85 11.57
N THR A 7 3.12 0.72 12.02
CA THR A 7 4.54 0.61 12.32
C THR A 7 5.18 -0.43 11.40
N GLU A 8 6.21 -0.02 10.67
CA GLU A 8 6.82 -0.84 9.64
C GLU A 8 7.93 -1.72 10.24
N VAL A 9 7.99 -2.98 9.81
CA VAL A 9 9.12 -3.87 10.08
C VAL A 9 10.37 -3.37 9.33
N ASP A 10 11.54 -3.77 9.78
CA ASP A 10 12.80 -3.39 9.11
C ASP A 10 12.80 -3.85 7.65
N SER A 11 13.13 -2.94 6.73
CA SER A 11 12.98 -3.17 5.28
C SER A 11 13.93 -4.23 4.72
N ASP A 12 15.05 -4.51 5.40
CA ASP A 12 15.98 -5.59 5.05
C ASP A 12 15.39 -7.00 5.30
N LEU A 13 14.28 -7.09 6.05
CA LEU A 13 13.52 -8.31 6.24
C LEU A 13 12.55 -8.64 5.10
N SER A 14 12.40 -7.76 4.10
CA SER A 14 11.39 -7.87 3.03
C SER A 14 11.41 -9.20 2.27
N PHE A 15 12.50 -9.95 2.30
CA PHE A 15 12.68 -11.23 1.62
C PHE A 15 12.84 -12.41 2.59
N ASN A 16 12.45 -12.23 3.87
CA ASN A 16 12.51 -13.27 4.90
C ASN A 16 11.21 -13.31 5.70
N THR A 17 10.34 -14.25 5.36
CA THR A 17 9.02 -14.43 5.98
C THR A 17 9.09 -14.61 7.50
N GLU A 18 9.96 -15.50 7.97
CA GLU A 18 10.03 -15.85 9.40
C GLU A 18 10.57 -14.68 10.24
N ALA A 19 11.63 -14.02 9.78
CA ALA A 19 12.18 -12.86 10.46
C ALA A 19 11.20 -11.68 10.45
N THR A 20 10.41 -11.50 9.39
CA THR A 20 9.33 -10.49 9.33
C THR A 20 8.25 -10.77 10.37
N VAL A 21 7.81 -12.04 10.50
CA VAL A 21 6.79 -12.44 11.51
C VAL A 21 7.33 -12.21 12.93
N GLU A 22 8.57 -12.62 13.19
CA GLU A 22 9.19 -12.42 14.51
C GLU A 22 9.28 -10.93 14.86
N LYS A 23 9.77 -10.10 13.95
CA LYS A 23 9.85 -8.64 14.15
C LYS A 23 8.49 -8.01 14.37
N ALA A 24 7.47 -8.42 13.63
CA ALA A 24 6.10 -7.94 13.80
C ALA A 24 5.59 -8.23 15.23
N LYS A 25 5.79 -9.45 15.74
CA LYS A 25 5.41 -9.83 17.11
C LYS A 25 6.18 -9.04 18.17
N GLN A 26 7.45 -8.76 17.95
CA GLN A 26 8.25 -7.91 18.85
C GLN A 26 7.70 -6.48 18.89
N ILE A 27 7.29 -5.91 17.75
CA ILE A 27 6.67 -4.58 17.67
C ILE A 27 5.34 -4.58 18.45
N ILE A 28 4.46 -5.54 18.22
CA ILE A 28 3.19 -5.65 18.95
C ILE A 28 3.42 -5.75 20.45
N ASN A 29 4.32 -6.61 20.91
CA ASN A 29 4.64 -6.77 22.32
C ASN A 29 5.16 -5.45 22.95
N SER A 30 5.99 -4.70 22.23
CA SER A 30 6.48 -3.38 22.69
C SER A 30 5.34 -2.37 22.86
N TYR A 31 4.34 -2.38 21.97
CA TYR A 31 3.16 -1.53 22.10
C TYR A 31 2.30 -1.94 23.28
N GLU A 32 2.04 -3.24 23.47
CA GLU A 32 1.24 -3.75 24.59
C GLU A 32 1.91 -3.46 25.94
N GLN A 33 3.23 -3.60 26.05
CA GLN A 33 4.00 -3.18 27.23
C GLN A 33 3.90 -1.66 27.52
N SER A 34 3.69 -0.87 26.48
CA SER A 34 3.47 0.57 26.58
C SER A 34 1.98 0.96 26.80
N GLY A 35 1.10 -0.01 27.03
CA GLY A 35 -0.33 0.20 27.27
C GLY A 35 -1.17 0.47 26.01
N VAL A 36 -0.60 0.24 24.81
CA VAL A 36 -1.33 0.38 23.54
C VAL A 36 -1.78 -1.00 23.05
N PRO A 37 -3.09 -1.28 22.98
CA PRO A 37 -3.57 -2.61 22.61
C PRO A 37 -3.35 -2.91 21.13
N LYS A 38 -3.10 -4.19 20.79
CA LYS A 38 -2.78 -4.63 19.43
C LYS A 38 -3.82 -4.25 18.37
N ASN A 39 -5.09 -4.13 18.74
CA ASN A 39 -6.16 -3.74 17.82
C ASN A 39 -6.10 -2.27 17.36
N ARG A 40 -5.12 -1.50 17.85
CA ARG A 40 -4.83 -0.13 17.42
C ARG A 40 -3.61 -0.06 16.48
N ILE A 41 -2.93 -1.18 16.26
CA ILE A 41 -1.66 -1.25 15.53
C ILE A 41 -1.87 -2.01 14.22
N LEU A 42 -1.33 -1.47 13.15
CA LEU A 42 -1.16 -2.16 11.88
C LEU A 42 0.34 -2.39 11.66
N ILE A 43 0.72 -3.63 11.50
CA ILE A 43 2.11 -3.92 11.11
C ILE A 43 2.27 -3.65 9.62
N LYS A 44 3.19 -2.75 9.26
CA LYS A 44 3.41 -2.37 7.88
C LYS A 44 4.52 -3.23 7.28
N ILE A 45 4.24 -3.88 6.14
CA ILE A 45 5.08 -4.88 5.50
C ILE A 45 5.12 -4.63 4.00
N ALA A 46 6.31 -4.67 3.38
CA ALA A 46 6.46 -4.53 1.93
C ALA A 46 5.78 -5.67 1.17
N GLY A 47 5.14 -5.35 0.05
CA GLY A 47 4.40 -6.30 -0.81
C GLY A 47 5.31 -7.18 -1.67
N THR A 48 6.31 -7.81 -1.08
CA THR A 48 7.08 -8.93 -1.66
C THR A 48 6.31 -10.24 -1.46
N TRP A 49 6.67 -11.31 -2.16
CA TRP A 49 6.05 -12.61 -1.94
C TRP A 49 6.24 -13.05 -0.48
N GLU A 50 7.46 -12.95 0.03
CA GLU A 50 7.83 -13.32 1.39
C GLU A 50 7.10 -12.46 2.43
N GLY A 51 6.98 -11.15 2.18
CA GLY A 51 6.20 -10.24 3.03
C GLY A 51 4.71 -10.61 3.08
N ILE A 52 4.13 -10.98 1.94
CA ILE A 52 2.73 -11.43 1.85
C ILE A 52 2.52 -12.75 2.60
N GLN A 53 3.49 -13.69 2.55
CA GLN A 53 3.41 -14.92 3.36
C GLN A 53 3.48 -14.59 4.88
N ALA A 54 4.27 -13.60 5.28
CA ALA A 54 4.29 -13.13 6.65
C ALA A 54 2.94 -12.52 7.06
N VAL A 55 2.33 -11.70 6.19
CA VAL A 55 0.99 -11.15 6.40
C VAL A 55 -0.03 -12.26 6.64
N LYS A 56 -0.04 -13.30 5.81
CA LYS A 56 -0.95 -14.43 5.96
C LYS A 56 -0.86 -15.10 7.34
N LYS A 57 0.37 -15.27 7.87
CA LYS A 57 0.60 -15.83 9.21
C LYS A 57 0.12 -14.86 10.30
N LEU A 58 0.44 -13.59 10.19
CA LEU A 58 0.11 -12.57 11.20
C LEU A 58 -1.40 -12.32 11.29
N GLU A 59 -2.09 -12.20 10.17
CA GLU A 59 -3.55 -12.02 10.14
C GLU A 59 -4.28 -13.23 10.75
N ALA A 60 -3.80 -14.44 10.50
CA ALA A 60 -4.33 -15.67 11.13
C ALA A 60 -4.15 -15.67 12.66
N GLU A 61 -3.17 -14.94 13.20
CA GLU A 61 -2.93 -14.75 14.63
C GLU A 61 -3.64 -13.48 15.20
N GLY A 62 -4.43 -12.79 14.38
CA GLY A 62 -5.18 -11.58 14.76
C GLY A 62 -4.27 -10.35 14.91
N ILE A 63 -3.16 -10.29 14.18
CA ILE A 63 -2.29 -9.12 14.05
C ILE A 63 -2.57 -8.50 12.68
N SER A 64 -3.24 -7.34 12.69
CA SER A 64 -3.63 -6.66 11.46
C SER A 64 -2.44 -6.03 10.74
N CYS A 65 -2.42 -6.20 9.42
CA CYS A 65 -1.31 -5.77 8.57
C CYS A 65 -1.72 -4.70 7.55
N ASN A 66 -0.78 -3.78 7.28
CA ASN A 66 -0.81 -2.82 6.18
C ASN A 66 0.27 -3.20 5.16
N CYS A 67 -0.13 -3.80 4.03
CA CYS A 67 0.80 -4.11 2.95
C CYS A 67 1.17 -2.85 2.18
N THR A 68 2.45 -2.50 2.16
CA THR A 68 2.96 -1.28 1.51
C THR A 68 3.79 -1.60 0.27
N LEU A 69 4.19 -0.55 -0.47
CA LEU A 69 4.93 -0.67 -1.73
C LEU A 69 4.17 -1.53 -2.76
N ILE A 70 2.86 -1.27 -2.86
CA ILE A 70 1.98 -1.91 -3.83
C ILE A 70 1.97 -1.07 -5.10
N PHE A 71 2.43 -1.65 -6.20
CA PHE A 71 2.58 -1.03 -7.51
C PHE A 71 1.90 -1.82 -8.63
N SER A 72 1.29 -2.98 -8.33
CA SER A 72 0.61 -3.80 -9.32
C SER A 72 -0.65 -4.47 -8.76
N LEU A 73 -1.57 -4.78 -9.68
CA LEU A 73 -2.79 -5.53 -9.35
C LEU A 73 -2.46 -6.93 -8.79
N THR A 74 -1.43 -7.58 -9.33
CA THR A 74 -1.00 -8.92 -8.85
C THR A 74 -0.55 -8.89 -7.40
N GLN A 75 0.23 -7.87 -6.99
CA GLN A 75 0.60 -7.69 -5.58
C GLN A 75 -0.65 -7.48 -4.71
N ALA A 76 -1.57 -6.62 -5.14
CA ALA A 76 -2.80 -6.32 -4.41
C ALA A 76 -3.66 -7.59 -4.21
N ILE A 77 -3.86 -8.38 -5.27
CA ILE A 77 -4.61 -9.64 -5.21
C ILE A 77 -3.96 -10.60 -4.21
N ALA A 78 -2.66 -10.83 -4.31
CA ALA A 78 -1.95 -11.71 -3.39
C ALA A 78 -2.08 -11.28 -1.92
N CYS A 79 -2.03 -9.97 -1.64
CA CYS A 79 -2.28 -9.43 -0.31
C CYS A 79 -3.70 -9.70 0.18
N ALA A 80 -4.71 -9.52 -0.68
CA ALA A 80 -6.11 -9.75 -0.34
C ALA A 80 -6.39 -11.24 -0.08
N GLU A 81 -5.81 -12.13 -0.88
CA GLU A 81 -5.92 -13.59 -0.70
C GLU A 81 -5.16 -14.08 0.54
N ALA A 82 -4.13 -13.36 0.97
CA ALA A 82 -3.47 -13.58 2.26
C ALA A 82 -4.29 -13.08 3.46
N GLY A 83 -5.41 -12.39 3.24
CA GLY A 83 -6.28 -11.85 4.28
C GLY A 83 -5.80 -10.52 4.85
N ALA A 84 -4.93 -9.79 4.16
CA ALA A 84 -4.44 -8.49 4.62
C ALA A 84 -5.58 -7.55 5.03
N PHE A 85 -5.49 -6.94 6.21
CA PHE A 85 -6.45 -5.95 6.67
C PHE A 85 -6.52 -4.74 5.75
N LEU A 86 -5.34 -4.26 5.30
CA LEU A 86 -5.23 -3.06 4.50
C LEU A 86 -4.04 -3.15 3.53
N ILE A 87 -4.19 -2.57 2.33
CA ILE A 87 -3.09 -2.32 1.40
C ILE A 87 -2.91 -0.84 1.14
N SER A 88 -1.67 -0.41 0.91
CA SER A 88 -1.31 0.96 0.56
C SER A 88 -0.69 1.01 -0.85
N PRO A 89 -1.50 1.05 -1.92
CA PRO A 89 -1.00 1.28 -3.28
C PRO A 89 -0.51 2.72 -3.44
N PHE A 90 0.60 2.89 -4.16
CA PHE A 90 1.28 4.18 -4.30
C PHE A 90 0.95 4.83 -5.65
N VAL A 91 0.23 5.95 -5.60
CA VAL A 91 -0.24 6.70 -6.78
C VAL A 91 0.91 7.46 -7.44
N GLY A 92 1.43 8.48 -6.78
CA GLY A 92 2.37 9.40 -7.37
C GLY A 92 3.74 8.79 -7.71
N ARG A 93 4.19 7.72 -7.01
CA ARG A 93 5.42 7.03 -7.42
C ARG A 93 5.27 6.27 -8.74
N ILE A 94 4.07 5.82 -9.07
CA ILE A 94 3.76 5.27 -10.38
C ILE A 94 3.85 6.37 -11.44
N LEU A 95 3.19 7.51 -11.21
CA LEU A 95 3.23 8.68 -12.09
C LEU A 95 4.68 9.14 -12.33
N ASP A 96 5.50 9.26 -11.27
CA ASP A 96 6.91 9.64 -11.37
C ASP A 96 7.69 8.72 -12.31
N TRP A 97 7.46 7.39 -12.19
CA TRP A 97 8.14 6.43 -13.06
C TRP A 97 7.74 6.61 -14.52
N PHE A 98 6.45 6.73 -14.80
CA PHE A 98 5.96 6.90 -16.17
C PHE A 98 6.44 8.21 -16.79
N LYS A 99 6.41 9.32 -16.06
CA LYS A 99 6.95 10.62 -16.52
C LYS A 99 8.45 10.55 -16.84
N SER A 100 9.20 9.74 -16.09
CA SER A 100 10.66 9.61 -16.29
C SER A 100 11.05 8.61 -17.36
N ASN A 101 10.18 7.65 -17.71
CA ASN A 101 10.53 6.52 -18.56
C ASN A 101 9.72 6.45 -19.87
N THR A 102 8.78 7.38 -20.09
CA THR A 102 8.01 7.45 -21.33
C THR A 102 8.06 8.88 -21.89
N GLN A 103 7.75 9.01 -23.17
CA GLN A 103 7.66 10.32 -23.85
C GLN A 103 6.23 10.88 -23.87
N LYS A 104 5.35 10.37 -22.97
CA LYS A 104 3.96 10.81 -22.88
C LYS A 104 3.80 11.90 -21.82
N ASP A 105 2.93 12.84 -22.12
CA ASP A 105 2.44 13.78 -21.12
C ASP A 105 1.33 13.14 -20.29
N TYR A 106 1.41 13.33 -18.98
CA TYR A 106 0.44 12.83 -18.03
C TYR A 106 -0.19 14.00 -17.27
N ASP A 107 -1.51 14.02 -17.27
CA ASP A 107 -2.34 14.96 -16.54
C ASP A 107 -3.37 14.23 -15.65
N SER A 108 -4.32 14.95 -15.11
CA SER A 108 -5.34 14.39 -14.23
C SER A 108 -6.31 13.42 -14.92
N SER A 109 -6.36 13.38 -16.25
CA SER A 109 -7.28 12.52 -17.02
C SER A 109 -6.66 11.17 -17.40
N ASN A 110 -5.33 11.06 -17.36
CA ASN A 110 -4.59 9.88 -17.82
C ASN A 110 -3.47 9.47 -16.83
N ASP A 111 -3.63 9.77 -15.55
CA ASP A 111 -2.65 9.45 -14.50
C ASP A 111 -2.58 7.93 -14.27
N PRO A 112 -1.44 7.28 -14.58
CA PRO A 112 -1.30 5.83 -14.44
C PRO A 112 -1.33 5.33 -12.99
N GLY A 113 -1.04 6.22 -12.03
CA GLY A 113 -1.15 5.90 -10.60
C GLY A 113 -2.62 5.83 -10.16
N VAL A 114 -3.43 6.80 -10.61
CA VAL A 114 -4.88 6.80 -10.38
C VAL A 114 -5.51 5.57 -11.02
N GLU A 115 -5.23 5.29 -12.30
CA GLU A 115 -5.72 4.09 -12.99
C GLU A 115 -5.34 2.79 -12.27
N SER A 116 -4.14 2.70 -11.73
CA SER A 116 -3.67 1.53 -10.98
C SER A 116 -4.52 1.28 -9.74
N VAL A 117 -4.80 2.33 -8.95
CA VAL A 117 -5.63 2.21 -7.73
C VAL A 117 -7.08 1.93 -8.09
N GLU A 118 -7.61 2.55 -9.13
CA GLU A 118 -8.96 2.28 -9.62
C GLU A 118 -9.13 0.81 -10.01
N LYS A 119 -8.19 0.23 -10.75
CA LYS A 119 -8.18 -1.20 -11.11
C LYS A 119 -8.17 -2.10 -9.87
N ILE A 120 -7.35 -1.78 -8.87
CA ILE A 120 -7.27 -2.53 -7.60
C ILE A 120 -8.60 -2.44 -6.84
N PHE A 121 -9.14 -1.23 -6.68
CA PHE A 121 -10.41 -1.00 -5.99
C PHE A 121 -11.55 -1.77 -6.65
N ASN A 122 -11.70 -1.62 -7.97
CA ASN A 122 -12.73 -2.30 -8.74
C ASN A 122 -12.63 -3.82 -8.62
N TYR A 123 -11.42 -4.37 -8.69
CA TYR A 123 -11.19 -5.81 -8.50
C TYR A 123 -11.62 -6.25 -7.10
N PHE A 124 -11.23 -5.54 -6.06
CA PHE A 124 -11.56 -5.91 -4.69
C PHE A 124 -13.07 -5.86 -4.42
N LYS A 125 -13.75 -4.82 -4.91
CA LYS A 125 -15.21 -4.69 -4.72
C LYS A 125 -15.97 -5.70 -5.56
N LYS A 126 -15.55 -5.98 -6.80
CA LYS A 126 -16.14 -7.01 -7.68
C LYS A 126 -16.10 -8.39 -7.03
N PHE A 127 -14.99 -8.77 -6.42
CA PHE A 127 -14.82 -10.09 -5.83
C PHE A 127 -15.05 -10.13 -4.31
N ASN A 128 -15.61 -9.06 -3.72
CA ASN A 128 -15.98 -8.94 -2.32
C ASN A 128 -14.82 -9.20 -1.34
N TYR A 129 -13.62 -8.75 -1.66
CA TYR A 129 -12.51 -8.75 -0.70
C TYR A 129 -12.77 -7.74 0.43
N ASN A 130 -12.50 -8.14 1.67
CA ASN A 130 -12.63 -7.28 2.85
C ASN A 130 -11.43 -6.33 3.04
N THR A 131 -10.33 -6.58 2.34
CA THR A 131 -9.10 -5.78 2.42
C THR A 131 -9.38 -4.34 2.03
N ILE A 132 -8.99 -3.42 2.90
CA ILE A 132 -9.16 -1.96 2.71
C ILE A 132 -8.12 -1.48 1.69
N VAL A 133 -8.55 -0.73 0.69
CA VAL A 133 -7.66 -0.03 -0.24
C VAL A 133 -7.42 1.38 0.29
N MET A 134 -6.18 1.68 0.70
CA MET A 134 -5.76 3.00 1.15
C MET A 134 -4.75 3.59 0.17
N ALA A 135 -5.22 4.35 -0.82
CA ALA A 135 -4.33 5.02 -1.76
C ALA A 135 -3.37 5.97 -1.04
N ALA A 136 -2.12 6.03 -1.49
CA ALA A 136 -1.06 6.72 -0.79
C ALA A 136 -0.05 7.38 -1.74
N SER A 137 0.80 8.27 -1.17
CA SER A 137 1.93 8.88 -1.88
C SER A 137 1.51 9.80 -3.03
N PHE A 138 0.54 10.66 -2.80
CA PHE A 138 0.03 11.62 -3.77
C PHE A 138 1.04 12.73 -4.10
N ARG A 139 0.99 13.25 -5.34
CA ARG A 139 1.78 14.38 -5.85
C ARG A 139 0.99 15.67 -5.95
N ASN A 140 -0.32 15.57 -6.16
CA ASN A 140 -1.22 16.69 -6.35
C ASN A 140 -2.63 16.35 -5.82
N LYS A 141 -3.48 17.38 -5.70
CA LYS A 141 -4.86 17.22 -5.24
C LYS A 141 -5.77 16.51 -6.25
N GLU A 142 -5.45 16.60 -7.53
CA GLU A 142 -6.23 15.98 -8.60
C GLU A 142 -6.18 14.45 -8.51
N GLU A 143 -5.03 13.86 -8.15
CA GLU A 143 -4.93 12.41 -7.86
C GLU A 143 -5.89 12.01 -6.73
N ILE A 144 -6.03 12.85 -5.70
CA ILE A 144 -6.92 12.59 -4.56
C ILE A 144 -8.39 12.69 -4.97
N ILE A 145 -8.75 13.75 -5.69
CA ILE A 145 -10.12 14.00 -6.17
C ILE A 145 -10.57 12.89 -7.13
N ASN A 146 -9.68 12.44 -8.01
CA ASN A 146 -9.98 11.34 -8.95
C ASN A 146 -10.14 9.97 -8.28
N LEU A 147 -9.74 9.83 -7.02
CA LEU A 147 -9.97 8.64 -6.21
C LEU A 147 -11.05 8.83 -5.15
N ALA A 148 -11.93 9.83 -5.31
CA ALA A 148 -13.07 10.05 -4.42
C ALA A 148 -13.99 8.82 -4.39
N GLY A 149 -14.18 8.25 -3.19
CA GLY A 149 -14.88 6.99 -2.96
C GLY A 149 -13.96 5.80 -2.67
N CYS A 150 -12.64 5.94 -2.80
CA CYS A 150 -11.69 4.94 -2.30
C CYS A 150 -11.90 4.73 -0.79
N ASP A 151 -11.67 3.52 -0.30
CA ASP A 151 -11.93 3.18 1.11
C ASP A 151 -11.20 4.11 2.08
N LYS A 152 -9.93 4.44 1.80
CA LYS A 152 -9.10 5.38 2.56
C LYS A 152 -8.06 6.04 1.66
N LEU A 153 -7.57 7.19 2.12
CA LEU A 153 -6.53 7.98 1.44
C LEU A 153 -5.50 8.45 2.48
N THR A 154 -4.22 8.21 2.22
CA THR A 154 -3.13 8.76 3.03
C THR A 154 -2.65 10.06 2.42
N ILE A 155 -3.07 11.18 2.98
CA ILE A 155 -2.83 12.51 2.43
C ILE A 155 -1.82 13.26 3.31
N SER A 156 -0.83 13.91 2.68
CA SER A 156 0.13 14.75 3.40
C SER A 156 -0.53 16.01 3.97
N PRO A 157 0.00 16.60 5.06
CA PRO A 157 -0.53 17.85 5.60
C PRO A 157 -0.63 18.97 4.57
N THR A 158 0.36 19.11 3.68
CA THR A 158 0.35 20.11 2.59
C THR A 158 -0.84 19.93 1.64
N LEU A 159 -1.08 18.69 1.17
CA LEU A 159 -2.21 18.41 0.29
C LEU A 159 -3.56 18.53 1.00
N LEU A 160 -3.63 18.25 2.31
CA LEU A 160 -4.83 18.50 3.12
C LEU A 160 -5.14 19.99 3.18
N GLU A 161 -4.13 20.83 3.34
CA GLU A 161 -4.29 22.30 3.32
C GLU A 161 -4.79 22.76 1.95
N GLU A 162 -4.19 22.31 0.84
CA GLU A 162 -4.65 22.60 -0.51
C GLU A 162 -6.11 22.19 -0.74
N LEU A 163 -6.49 21.00 -0.27
CA LEU A 163 -7.88 20.52 -0.36
C LEU A 163 -8.85 21.36 0.47
N SER A 164 -8.42 21.88 1.63
CA SER A 164 -9.27 22.72 2.48
C SER A 164 -9.64 24.05 1.81
N GLN A 165 -8.83 24.50 0.86
CA GLN A 165 -9.06 25.70 0.05
C GLN A 165 -9.82 25.43 -1.26
N ASN A 166 -10.11 24.16 -1.55
CA ASN A 166 -10.86 23.80 -2.75
C ASN A 166 -12.37 23.81 -2.45
N HIS A 167 -13.10 24.59 -3.23
CA HIS A 167 -14.56 24.74 -3.12
C HIS A 167 -15.32 24.10 -4.29
N ASP A 168 -14.61 23.40 -5.18
CA ASP A 168 -15.23 22.71 -6.31
C ASP A 168 -16.05 21.52 -5.83
N GLU A 169 -17.11 21.19 -6.56
CA GLU A 169 -17.90 19.99 -6.30
C GLU A 169 -17.09 18.72 -6.58
N ILE A 170 -16.94 17.88 -5.58
CA ILE A 170 -16.26 16.60 -5.72
C ILE A 170 -17.28 15.51 -6.09
N LYS A 171 -17.13 14.94 -7.28
CA LYS A 171 -17.96 13.84 -7.75
C LYS A 171 -17.42 12.49 -7.28
N LEU A 172 -18.31 11.61 -6.85
CA LEU A 172 -17.97 10.23 -6.52
C LEU A 172 -17.42 9.52 -7.78
N LYS A 173 -16.20 8.99 -7.70
CA LYS A 173 -15.52 8.29 -8.79
C LYS A 173 -15.56 6.77 -8.61
N LEU A 174 -15.38 6.31 -7.37
CA LEU A 174 -15.30 4.90 -7.02
C LEU A 174 -16.47 4.50 -6.13
N SER A 175 -17.18 3.44 -6.49
CA SER A 175 -18.22 2.85 -5.66
C SER A 175 -18.30 1.34 -5.85
N LYS A 176 -18.78 0.64 -4.82
CA LYS A 176 -18.99 -0.82 -4.89
C LYS A 176 -20.01 -1.20 -5.97
N GLU A 177 -21.05 -0.40 -6.13
CA GLU A 177 -22.12 -0.61 -7.11
C GLU A 177 -21.55 -0.60 -8.53
N ASN A 178 -20.77 0.44 -8.86
CA ASN A 178 -20.12 0.56 -10.18
C ASN A 178 -19.14 -0.60 -10.42
N SER A 179 -18.30 -0.92 -9.42
CA SER A 179 -17.32 -2.01 -9.52
C SER A 179 -17.99 -3.37 -9.78
N SER A 180 -19.15 -3.62 -9.17
CA SER A 180 -19.88 -4.89 -9.31
C SER A 180 -20.41 -5.13 -10.72
N SER A 181 -20.70 -4.07 -11.49
CA SER A 181 -21.19 -4.13 -12.86
C SER A 181 -20.10 -4.33 -13.91
N LEU A 182 -18.83 -4.13 -13.56
CA LEU A 182 -17.72 -4.26 -14.49
C LEU A 182 -17.49 -5.71 -14.90
N ASP A 183 -17.13 -5.92 -16.16
CA ASP A 183 -16.70 -7.23 -16.66
C ASP A 183 -15.19 -7.41 -16.36
N ILE A 184 -14.91 -7.99 -15.19
CA ILE A 184 -13.56 -8.25 -14.70
C ILE A 184 -13.43 -9.75 -14.44
N GLU A 185 -12.44 -10.36 -15.06
CA GLU A 185 -12.12 -11.77 -14.84
C GLU A 185 -11.31 -11.96 -13.53
N ARG A 186 -11.56 -13.09 -12.87
CA ARG A 186 -10.80 -13.45 -11.67
C ARG A 186 -9.40 -13.94 -12.04
N ILE A 187 -8.38 -13.36 -11.40
CA ILE A 187 -6.98 -13.71 -11.60
C ILE A 187 -6.53 -14.62 -10.46
N ASN A 188 -5.96 -15.76 -10.80
CA ASN A 188 -5.40 -16.70 -9.82
C ASN A 188 -3.92 -16.40 -9.62
N VAL A 189 -3.50 -16.14 -8.38
CA VAL A 189 -2.12 -15.75 -8.07
C VAL A 189 -1.48 -16.80 -7.16
N ASN A 190 -0.46 -17.47 -7.68
CA ASN A 190 0.46 -18.32 -6.91
C ASN A 190 1.87 -17.71 -6.94
N GLU A 191 2.84 -18.30 -6.25
CA GLU A 191 4.20 -17.77 -6.20
C GLU A 191 4.84 -17.57 -7.57
N SER A 192 4.74 -18.58 -8.44
CA SER A 192 5.35 -18.52 -9.78
C SER A 192 4.73 -17.41 -10.62
N SER A 193 3.39 -17.32 -10.67
CA SER A 193 2.70 -16.26 -11.41
C SER A 193 2.91 -14.88 -10.78
N PHE A 194 2.98 -14.76 -9.45
CA PHE A 194 3.30 -13.51 -8.77
C PHE A 194 4.67 -12.98 -9.20
N ARG A 195 5.70 -13.83 -9.10
CA ARG A 195 7.07 -13.46 -9.45
C ARG A 195 7.20 -13.13 -10.93
N TRP A 196 6.52 -13.90 -11.79
CA TRP A 196 6.53 -13.67 -13.23
C TRP A 196 5.86 -12.33 -13.60
N HIS A 197 4.64 -12.09 -13.15
CA HIS A 197 3.93 -10.83 -13.46
C HIS A 197 4.62 -9.60 -12.87
N LEU A 198 5.24 -9.73 -11.70
CA LEU A 198 6.03 -8.64 -11.12
C LEU A 198 7.28 -8.37 -11.96
N ASN A 199 7.95 -9.42 -12.47
CA ASN A 199 9.13 -9.29 -13.33
C ASN A 199 8.77 -8.65 -14.69
N GLU A 200 7.66 -9.04 -15.31
CA GLU A 200 7.19 -8.43 -16.57
C GLU A 200 6.80 -6.96 -16.41
N ASN A 201 6.32 -6.56 -15.25
CA ASN A 201 5.95 -5.19 -14.96
C ASN A 201 7.18 -4.37 -14.51
N GLN A 202 7.88 -3.78 -15.47
CA GLN A 202 9.11 -3.00 -15.23
C GLN A 202 8.91 -1.91 -14.17
N MET A 203 7.79 -1.18 -14.22
CA MET A 203 7.49 -0.13 -13.26
C MET A 203 7.34 -0.71 -11.85
N ALA A 204 6.52 -1.73 -11.65
CA ALA A 204 6.27 -2.31 -10.34
C ALA A 204 7.53 -2.98 -9.77
N SER A 205 8.25 -3.75 -10.57
CA SER A 205 9.53 -4.39 -10.21
C SER A 205 10.57 -3.37 -9.75
N PHE A 206 10.76 -2.30 -10.55
CA PHE A 206 11.71 -1.24 -10.23
C PHE A 206 11.31 -0.48 -8.95
N LYS A 207 10.04 -0.04 -8.85
CA LYS A 207 9.56 0.79 -7.74
C LYS A 207 9.48 0.02 -6.42
N LEU A 208 9.17 -1.27 -6.43
CA LEU A 208 9.24 -2.11 -5.24
C LEU A 208 10.67 -2.20 -4.71
N ALA A 209 11.61 -2.55 -5.58
CA ALA A 209 13.02 -2.68 -5.21
C ALA A 209 13.64 -1.33 -4.76
N GLU A 210 13.33 -0.23 -5.47
CA GLU A 210 13.73 1.12 -5.09
C GLU A 210 13.15 1.51 -3.73
N GLY A 211 11.86 1.26 -3.50
CA GLY A 211 11.17 1.59 -2.25
C GLY A 211 11.78 0.89 -1.04
N ILE A 212 12.07 -0.41 -1.15
CA ILE A 212 12.73 -1.17 -0.09
C ILE A 212 14.10 -0.57 0.24
N ARG A 213 14.92 -0.24 -0.78
CA ARG A 213 16.25 0.39 -0.57
C ARG A 213 16.15 1.75 0.10
N LEU A 214 15.22 2.59 -0.32
CA LEU A 214 15.02 3.93 0.24
C LEU A 214 14.55 3.85 1.70
N PHE A 215 13.58 3.00 2.01
CA PHE A 215 13.09 2.79 3.38
C PHE A 215 14.20 2.28 4.29
N ASN A 216 15.04 1.34 3.80
CA ASN A 216 16.18 0.86 4.57
C ASN A 216 17.22 1.98 4.84
N LYS A 217 17.49 2.82 3.84
CA LYS A 217 18.38 3.98 4.00
C LYS A 217 17.88 4.94 5.09
N ASP A 218 16.58 5.24 5.09
CA ASP A 218 15.97 6.12 6.08
C ASP A 218 15.97 5.49 7.48
N LEU A 219 15.70 4.18 7.57
CA LEU A 219 15.78 3.42 8.82
C LEU A 219 17.20 3.43 9.42
N LEU A 220 18.22 3.19 8.59
CA LEU A 220 19.62 3.24 9.04
C LEU A 220 20.02 4.63 9.51
N LYS A 221 19.55 5.68 8.84
CA LYS A 221 19.73 7.07 9.27
C LYS A 221 19.09 7.32 10.65
N LEU A 222 17.85 6.88 10.84
CA LEU A 222 17.14 7.00 12.12
C LEU A 222 17.87 6.24 13.24
N LYS A 223 18.27 4.99 12.98
CA LYS A 223 19.06 4.18 13.93
C LYS A 223 20.38 4.88 14.30
N GLY A 224 21.04 5.53 13.34
CA GLY A 224 22.27 6.32 13.58
C GLY A 224 22.04 7.53 14.49
N LEU A 225 20.94 8.27 14.26
CA LEU A 225 20.57 9.41 15.12
C LEU A 225 20.28 8.99 16.56
N ILE A 226 19.54 7.90 16.77
CA ILE A 226 19.24 7.38 18.12
C ILE A 226 20.51 6.92 18.83
N ARG A 227 21.40 6.19 18.14
CA ARG A 227 22.68 5.73 18.73
C ARG A 227 23.61 6.88 19.11
N GLY A 228 23.55 7.99 18.40
CA GLY A 228 24.33 9.19 18.72
C GLY A 228 23.78 10.00 19.90
N GLN A 229 22.60 9.65 20.42
CA GLN A 229 21.97 10.29 21.58
C GLN A 229 22.07 9.46 22.87
N LEU A 230 22.52 8.20 22.76
CA LEU A 230 22.79 7.29 23.88
C LEU A 230 24.26 7.30 24.25
#